data_9855c8384cc63b47af560135d3e0b1b6
#
_entry.id   9855c8384cc63b47af560135d3e0b1b6
#
_cell.length_a   1.000
_cell.length_b   1.000
_cell.length_c   1.000
_cell.angle_alpha   90.00
_cell.angle_beta   90.00
_cell.angle_gamma   90.00
#
_symmetry.space_group_name_H-M   'P 1'
#
loop_
_entity.id
_entity.type
_entity.pdbx_description
1 polymer ?
#
loop_
_entity_poly.entity_id
_entity_poly.type
_entity_poly.pdbx_seq_one_letter_code
_entity_poly.pdbx_strand_id
1 'polypeptide(L)'
;MFVTVITVRQGQASVQQIEAPTVKDCLVAWAGKVDVPALTAEGRTRLRGDMADFAEPTSAPLSHVWRLERDLGLDDGDPATVIVVETVRR
;
A
#
# COMPACT_ATOMS: atom_id res chain seq x y z
N MET A 1 -5.07 4.21 -14.05
CA MET A 1 -5.62 3.16 -13.14
C MET A 1 -6.11 3.82 -11.87
N PHE A 2 -7.31 3.51 -11.47
CA PHE A 2 -7.89 4.00 -10.21
C PHE A 2 -8.06 2.81 -9.28
N VAL A 3 -7.48 2.90 -8.07
CA VAL A 3 -7.48 1.79 -7.13
C VAL A 3 -7.95 2.24 -5.76
N THR A 4 -8.50 1.28 -5.02
CA THR A 4 -8.76 1.41 -3.59
C THR A 4 -7.71 0.58 -2.86
N VAL A 5 -6.97 1.20 -1.97
CA VAL A 5 -5.92 0.55 -1.18
C VAL A 5 -6.41 0.42 0.26
N ILE A 6 -6.49 -0.82 0.72
CA ILE A 6 -6.90 -1.14 2.08
C ILE A 6 -5.67 -1.60 2.84
N THR A 7 -5.34 -0.90 3.91
CA THR A 7 -4.19 -1.22 4.75
C THR A 7 -4.71 -1.71 6.09
N VAL A 8 -4.32 -2.92 6.48
CA VAL A 8 -4.72 -3.53 7.77
C VAL A 8 -3.49 -3.80 8.59
N ARG A 9 -3.48 -3.30 9.82
CA ARG A 9 -2.40 -3.50 10.77
C ARG A 9 -2.96 -3.50 12.18
N GLN A 10 -2.63 -4.53 12.95
CA GLN A 10 -3.05 -4.64 14.37
C GLN A 10 -4.57 -4.46 14.55
N GLY A 11 -5.36 -5.07 13.67
CA GLY A 11 -6.81 -5.01 13.73
C GLY A 11 -7.42 -3.70 13.26
N GLN A 12 -6.61 -2.74 12.81
CA GLN A 12 -7.09 -1.47 12.30
C GLN A 12 -6.93 -1.42 10.79
N ALA A 13 -7.92 -0.88 10.11
CA ALA A 13 -7.92 -0.73 8.67
C ALA A 13 -8.00 0.74 8.28
N SER A 14 -7.26 1.11 7.26
CA SER A 14 -7.41 2.41 6.60
C SER A 14 -7.63 2.20 5.11
N VAL A 15 -8.39 3.07 4.49
CA VAL A 15 -8.76 2.97 3.08
C VAL A 15 -8.42 4.26 2.39
N GLN A 16 -7.74 4.17 1.25
CA GLN A 16 -7.40 5.31 0.42
C GLN A 16 -7.67 4.99 -1.03
N GLN A 17 -8.06 5.99 -1.81
CA GLN A 17 -8.24 5.85 -3.25
C GLN A 17 -7.16 6.65 -3.95
N ILE A 18 -6.56 6.04 -4.96
CA ILE A 18 -5.39 6.58 -5.63
C ILE A 18 -5.54 6.36 -7.13
N GLU A 19 -5.16 7.36 -7.92
CA GLU A 19 -5.10 7.24 -9.36
C GLU A 19 -3.66 7.45 -9.83
N ALA A 20 -3.17 6.54 -10.65
CA ALA A 20 -1.84 6.59 -11.23
C ALA A 20 -1.79 5.67 -12.46
N PRO A 21 -0.75 5.77 -13.32
CA PRO A 21 -0.70 4.97 -14.54
C PRO A 21 -0.62 3.45 -14.32
N THR A 22 0.06 3.00 -13.26
CA THR A 22 0.27 1.57 -12.99
C THR A 22 0.00 1.27 -11.52
N VAL A 23 -0.16 -0.02 -11.20
CA VAL A 23 -0.33 -0.44 -9.80
C VAL A 23 0.90 -0.08 -8.96
N LYS A 24 2.08 -0.18 -9.54
CA LYS A 24 3.32 0.21 -8.86
C LYS A 24 3.32 1.69 -8.52
N ASP A 25 2.94 2.54 -9.46
CA ASP A 25 2.86 3.98 -9.24
C ASP A 25 1.80 4.30 -8.18
N CYS A 26 0.70 3.57 -8.16
CA CYS A 26 -0.31 3.69 -7.13
C CYS A 26 0.26 3.37 -5.74
N LEU A 27 1.08 2.32 -5.63
CA LEU A 27 1.70 1.95 -4.37
C LEU A 27 2.73 2.99 -3.89
N VAL A 28 3.49 3.58 -4.80
CA VAL A 28 4.41 4.67 -4.45
C VAL A 28 3.63 5.88 -3.92
N ALA A 29 2.54 6.24 -4.57
CA ALA A 29 1.68 7.33 -4.12
C ALA A 29 1.03 7.01 -2.77
N TRP A 30 0.56 5.76 -2.59
CA TRP A 30 0.02 5.30 -1.32
C TRP A 30 1.04 5.45 -0.19
N ALA A 31 2.29 5.06 -0.42
CA ALA A 31 3.33 5.17 0.60
C ALA A 31 3.56 6.62 1.05
N GLY A 32 3.29 7.58 0.17
CA GLY A 32 3.36 9.00 0.51
C GLY A 32 2.14 9.52 1.27
N LYS A 33 1.03 8.77 1.29
CA LYS A 33 -0.25 9.22 1.86
C LYS A 33 -0.75 8.36 3.00
N VAL A 34 -0.23 7.16 3.18
CA VAL A 34 -0.71 6.24 4.21
C VAL A 34 -0.62 6.89 5.60
N ASP A 35 -1.71 6.84 6.33
CA ASP A 35 -1.81 7.42 7.65
C ASP A 35 -1.72 6.32 8.70
N VAL A 36 -0.52 6.10 9.21
CA VAL A 36 -0.27 5.13 10.27
C VAL A 36 0.36 5.90 11.43
N PRO A 37 -0.29 5.90 12.60
CA PRO A 37 0.32 6.49 13.80
C PRO A 37 1.72 5.90 14.01
N ALA A 38 2.65 6.68 14.44
CA ALA A 38 4.05 6.31 14.65
C ALA A 38 4.89 6.14 13.37
N LEU A 39 4.32 6.27 12.18
CA LEU A 39 5.13 6.29 10.96
C LEU A 39 5.90 7.61 10.88
N THR A 40 7.22 7.53 10.98
CA THR A 40 8.10 8.69 10.92
C THR A 40 8.30 9.15 9.47
N ALA A 41 8.81 10.37 9.29
CA ALA A 41 9.18 10.86 7.95
C ALA A 41 10.24 9.97 7.31
N GLU A 42 11.21 9.50 8.10
CA GLU A 42 12.25 8.57 7.64
C GLU A 42 11.66 7.22 7.24
N GLY A 43 10.76 6.67 8.05
CA GLY A 43 10.06 5.43 7.73
C GLY A 43 9.23 5.54 6.45
N ARG A 44 8.58 6.68 6.26
CA ARG A 44 7.82 6.96 5.04
C ARG A 44 8.72 7.02 3.80
N THR A 45 9.86 7.66 3.91
CA THR A 45 10.84 7.72 2.81
C THR A 45 11.32 6.32 2.44
N ARG A 46 11.60 5.49 3.43
CA ARG A 46 12.00 4.10 3.21
C ARG A 46 10.89 3.30 2.54
N LEU A 47 9.67 3.44 3.00
CA LEU A 47 8.51 2.76 2.42
C LEU A 47 8.30 3.16 0.96
N ARG A 48 8.43 4.43 0.63
CA ARG A 48 8.35 4.89 -0.76
C ARG A 48 9.44 4.29 -1.63
N GLY A 49 10.67 4.19 -1.12
CA GLY A 49 11.76 3.54 -1.81
C GLY A 49 11.48 2.07 -2.05
N ASP A 50 10.97 1.37 -1.06
CA ASP A 50 10.59 -0.05 -1.18
C ASP A 50 9.51 -0.23 -2.26
N MET A 51 8.53 0.64 -2.32
CA MET A 51 7.49 0.55 -3.34
C MET A 51 8.04 0.85 -4.73
N ALA A 52 8.97 1.79 -4.86
CA ALA A 52 9.60 2.12 -6.14
C ALA A 52 10.47 1.00 -6.67
N ASP A 53 11.18 0.29 -5.78
CA ASP A 53 12.07 -0.83 -6.15
C ASP A 53 11.34 -2.16 -6.24
N PHE A 54 10.11 -2.18 -5.86
CA PHE A 54 9.32 -3.39 -5.70
C PHE A 54 8.97 -3.98 -7.07
N ALA A 55 9.20 -5.26 -7.25
CA ALA A 55 8.62 -5.99 -8.36
C ALA A 55 7.11 -6.05 -8.18
N GLU A 56 6.36 -6.28 -9.23
CA GLU A 56 4.90 -6.23 -9.16
C GLU A 56 4.34 -7.05 -8.00
N PRO A 57 3.29 -6.54 -7.31
CA PRO A 57 2.65 -7.29 -6.23
C PRO A 57 2.02 -8.58 -6.76
N THR A 58 1.96 -9.59 -5.91
CA THR A 58 1.34 -10.86 -6.25
C THR A 58 -0.16 -10.66 -6.45
N SER A 59 -0.67 -11.11 -7.59
CA SER A 59 -2.11 -11.13 -7.83
C SER A 59 -2.79 -12.03 -6.81
N ALA A 60 -3.90 -11.55 -6.25
CA ALA A 60 -4.79 -12.40 -5.47
C ALA A 60 -5.50 -13.39 -6.44
N PRO A 61 -6.20 -14.43 -5.91
CA PRO A 61 -6.93 -15.34 -6.77
C PRO A 61 -8.00 -14.68 -7.66
N LEU A 62 -8.33 -13.42 -7.36
CA LEU A 62 -9.29 -12.65 -8.16
C LEU A 62 -8.53 -11.69 -9.09
N SER A 63 -9.05 -11.51 -10.30
CA SER A 63 -8.51 -10.53 -11.24
C SER A 63 -8.63 -9.11 -10.68
N HIS A 64 -7.67 -8.25 -10.99
CA HIS A 64 -7.66 -6.84 -10.59
C HIS A 64 -7.60 -6.60 -9.08
N VAL A 65 -7.13 -7.61 -8.33
CA VAL A 65 -6.88 -7.52 -6.90
C VAL A 65 -5.46 -7.98 -6.62
N TRP A 66 -4.72 -7.19 -5.87
CA TRP A 66 -3.34 -7.49 -5.49
C TRP A 66 -3.22 -7.46 -3.97
N ARG A 67 -2.33 -8.27 -3.44
CA ARG A 67 -2.08 -8.33 -2.01
C ARG A 67 -0.59 -8.36 -1.75
N LEU A 68 -0.16 -7.62 -0.73
CA LEU A 68 1.22 -7.67 -0.25
C LEU A 68 1.24 -7.49 1.26
N GLU A 69 2.31 -7.97 1.87
CA GLU A 69 2.60 -7.74 3.27
C GLU A 69 3.93 -7.04 3.38
N ARG A 70 3.99 -5.96 4.13
CA ARG A 70 5.18 -5.14 4.27
C ARG A 70 5.33 -4.64 5.68
N ASP A 71 6.59 -4.67 6.15
CA ASP A 71 6.97 -3.94 7.34
C ASP A 71 6.98 -2.45 6.98
N LEU A 72 6.26 -1.65 7.75
CA LEU A 72 6.17 -0.20 7.52
C LEU A 72 7.33 0.57 8.15
N GLY A 73 8.39 -0.13 8.60
CA GLY A 73 9.52 0.52 9.26
C GLY A 73 9.21 0.91 10.71
N LEU A 74 8.19 0.33 11.30
CA LEU A 74 7.85 0.52 12.71
C LEU A 74 8.59 -0.52 13.57
N ASP A 75 8.99 -0.12 14.77
CA ASP A 75 9.85 -0.95 15.63
C ASP A 75 9.13 -2.14 16.26
N ASP A 76 7.83 -2.28 16.07
CA ASP A 76 7.06 -3.35 16.68
C ASP A 76 7.11 -4.68 15.93
N GLY A 77 7.67 -4.70 14.72
CA GLY A 77 7.83 -5.91 13.93
C GLY A 77 6.55 -6.44 13.29
N ASP A 78 5.41 -5.78 13.45
CA ASP A 78 4.16 -6.24 12.87
C ASP A 78 4.01 -5.72 11.43
N PRO A 79 3.91 -6.63 10.44
CA PRO A 79 3.72 -6.20 9.07
C PRO A 79 2.28 -5.70 8.85
N ALA A 80 2.12 -4.79 7.90
CA ALA A 80 0.81 -4.41 7.41
C ALA A 80 0.41 -5.30 6.23
N THR A 81 -0.85 -5.68 6.16
CA THR A 81 -1.42 -6.30 4.97
C THR A 81 -2.00 -5.18 4.10
N VAL A 82 -1.57 -5.14 2.86
CA VAL A 82 -2.01 -4.14 1.90
C VAL A 82 -2.77 -4.85 0.79
N ILE A 83 -4.02 -4.46 0.59
CA ILE A 83 -4.87 -5.01 -0.46
C ILE A 83 -5.17 -3.88 -1.44
N VAL A 84 -4.87 -4.10 -2.71
CA VAL A 84 -5.12 -3.14 -3.77
C VAL A 84 -6.21 -3.69 -4.65
N VAL A 85 -7.29 -2.93 -4.83
CA VAL A 85 -8.43 -3.33 -5.65
C VAL A 85 -8.60 -2.29 -6.75
N GLU A 86 -8.55 -2.75 -8.01
CA GLU A 86 -8.86 -1.86 -9.12
C GLU A 86 -10.34 -1.47 -9.06
N THR A 87 -10.58 -0.17 -9.09
CA THR A 87 -11.90 0.39 -8.78
C THR A 87 -12.44 1.10 -10.02
N VAL A 88 -13.72 0.94 -10.25
CA VAL A 88 -14.39 1.65 -11.34
C VAL A 88 -14.81 3.04 -10.84
N ARG A 89 -14.30 4.06 -11.52
CA ARG A 89 -14.71 5.43 -11.25
C ARG A 89 -15.99 5.72 -12.02
N ARG A 90 -16.98 6.18 -11.30
CA ARG A 90 -18.26 6.58 -11.87
C ARG A 90 -18.45 8.08 -11.79
#